data_0e6707e1601bcf6ac62798c639ec914a
#
_entry.id   0e6707e1601bcf6ac62798c639ec914a
#
_cell.length_a   1.000
_cell.length_b   1.000
_cell.length_c   1.000
_cell.angle_alpha   90.00
_cell.angle_beta   90.00
_cell.angle_gamma   90.00
#
_symmetry.space_group_name_H-M   'P 1'
#
loop_
_entity.id
_entity.type
_entity.pdbx_description
1 polymer ?
#
loop_
_entity_poly.entity_id
_entity_poly.type
_entity_poly.pdbx_seq_one_letter_code
_entity_poly.pdbx_strand_id
1 'polypeptide(L)'
;MRKTNNYKSKNYKRNTKNRTYKKKPSKHVNLVIGKIYADWCGYCQMMQNDWDSLKRDLGKKKKIEFVEIEQKNEADGMNVVNTKHLNKSQVKLSLQGGYPTVFKIRNGNLSYFNGNRVLEDMKKWVFE
;
A
#
# COMPACT_ATOMS: atom_id res chain seq x y z
N MET A 1 40.38 -12.59 -16.30
CA MET A 1 40.73 -12.64 -16.19
C MET A 1 40.81 -13.11 -16.33
N ARG A 2 39.90 -12.64 -15.72
CA ARG A 2 39.53 -12.71 -15.50
C ARG A 2 39.08 -12.79 -15.69
N LYS A 3 38.56 -12.46 -15.34
CA LYS A 3 38.13 -12.38 -15.20
C LYS A 3 37.63 -12.34 -15.34
N THR A 4 37.80 -12.29 -15.30
CA THR A 4 37.42 -12.12 -15.18
C THR A 4 36.92 -12.11 -15.19
N ASN A 5 36.78 -11.84 -15.26
CA ASN A 5 36.44 -11.64 -14.95
C ASN A 5 36.04 -11.65 -14.82
N ASN A 6 35.68 -11.36 -14.91
CA ASN A 6 35.49 -11.20 -14.58
C ASN A 6 35.16 -11.21 -14.43
N TYR A 7 34.74 -10.74 -14.22
CA TYR A 7 34.50 -10.53 -13.79
C TYR A 7 34.18 -10.48 -13.70
N LYS A 8 33.74 -10.24 -13.74
CA LYS A 8 33.65 -10.02 -13.37
C LYS A 8 33.40 -9.84 -13.14
N SER A 9 33.38 -9.93 -13.20
CA SER A 9 33.33 -9.65 -12.74
C SER A 9 33.00 -9.60 -12.59
N LYS A 10 32.60 -9.19 -12.34
CA LYS A 10 32.46 -8.97 -11.86
C LYS A 10 32.18 -8.83 -11.51
N ASN A 11 32.09 -8.90 -11.61
CA ASN A 11 32.08 -8.70 -10.97
C ASN A 11 31.81 -8.63 -10.68
N TYR A 12 31.37 -8.17 -10.37
CA TYR A 12 31.29 -7.98 -9.71
C TYR A 12 31.12 -7.91 -9.43
N LYS A 13 30.87 -7.67 -9.56
CA LYS A 13 30.98 -7.43 -8.99
C LYS A 13 30.84 -7.22 -8.58
N ARG A 14 30.52 -7.09 -8.45
CA ARG A 14 30.52 -6.83 -7.83
C ARG A 14 30.45 -6.57 -7.41
N ASN A 15 30.17 -6.56 -7.46
CA ASN A 15 30.39 -6.32 -6.78
C ASN A 15 30.19 -6.16 -6.36
N THR A 16 29.61 -5.85 -6.11
CA THR A 16 29.72 -5.62 -5.58
C THR A 16 29.59 -5.42 -5.20
N LYS A 17 28.78 -4.90 -4.83
CA LYS A 17 28.88 -4.70 -4.39
C LYS A 17 28.56 -4.46 -3.97
N ASN A 18 28.18 -4.38 -3.89
CA ASN A 18 28.10 -4.18 -3.51
C ASN A 18 27.70 -4.24 -3.27
N ARG A 19 27.29 -4.16 -3.13
CA ARG A 19 27.06 -4.21 -2.86
C ARG A 19 26.46 -4.00 -2.40
N THR A 20 26.21 -4.00 -2.31
CA THR A 20 25.65 -3.89 -1.85
C THR A 20 25.06 -3.76 -1.48
N TYR A 21 24.74 -3.56 -1.43
CA TYR A 21 24.14 -3.51 -1.20
C TYR A 21 23.35 -3.26 -1.11
N LYS A 22 22.94 -3.31 -1.26
CA LYS A 22 22.21 -3.04 -1.26
C LYS A 22 21.23 -3.14 -1.18
N LYS A 23 20.89 -3.30 -1.19
CA LYS A 23 20.02 -3.28 -1.11
C LYS A 23 19.00 -3.42 -1.00
N LYS A 24 18.53 -3.78 -0.53
CA LYS A 24 17.49 -3.97 -0.53
C LYS A 24 16.34 -3.12 -0.35
N PRO A 25 16.05 -2.25 -0.64
CA PRO A 25 14.95 -1.31 -0.52
C PRO A 25 13.66 -1.77 -1.15
N SER A 26 13.69 -2.83 -1.84
CA SER A 26 12.51 -3.39 -2.48
C SER A 26 11.42 -3.76 -1.48
N LYS A 27 11.77 -3.85 -0.21
CA LYS A 27 10.79 -4.20 0.83
C LYS A 27 10.12 -2.99 1.44
N HIS A 28 10.55 -1.80 1.07
CA HIS A 28 9.95 -0.59 1.59
C HIS A 28 8.66 -0.27 0.84
N VAL A 29 7.54 -0.22 1.56
CA VAL A 29 6.25 0.17 1.01
C VAL A 29 6.01 1.61 1.40
N ASN A 30 5.92 2.50 0.42
CA ASN A 30 5.74 3.92 0.72
C ASN A 30 4.32 4.42 0.44
N LEU A 31 3.43 3.54 0.01
CA LEU A 31 2.03 3.89 -0.25
C LEU A 31 1.14 2.72 0.11
N VAL A 32 0.23 2.95 1.03
CA VAL A 32 -0.78 1.97 1.44
C VAL A 32 -2.14 2.50 1.04
N ILE A 33 -2.94 1.69 0.37
CA ILE A 33 -4.31 2.01 -0.01
C ILE A 33 -5.20 0.99 0.68
N GLY A 34 -6.18 1.45 1.44
CA GLY A 34 -7.02 0.54 2.18
C GLY A 34 -8.47 0.92 2.22
N LYS A 35 -9.29 -0.04 2.57
CA LYS A 35 -10.70 0.19 2.85
C LYS A 35 -11.11 -0.57 4.10
N ILE A 36 -11.98 0.06 4.86
CA ILE A 36 -12.68 -0.57 5.98
C ILE A 36 -14.11 -0.76 5.50
N TYR A 37 -14.59 -1.98 5.51
CA TYR A 37 -15.87 -2.31 4.89
C TYR A 37 -16.64 -3.32 5.71
N ALA A 38 -17.88 -3.57 5.32
CA ALA A 38 -18.72 -4.60 5.92
C ALA A 38 -19.40 -5.38 4.80
N ASP A 39 -19.52 -6.68 4.99
CA ASP A 39 -20.12 -7.56 3.97
C ASP A 39 -21.56 -7.18 3.67
N TRP A 40 -22.29 -6.69 4.68
CA TRP A 40 -23.71 -6.31 4.53
C TRP A 40 -23.89 -4.91 3.95
N CYS A 41 -22.83 -4.16 3.74
CA CYS A 41 -22.89 -2.74 3.36
C CYS A 41 -23.15 -2.59 1.87
N GLY A 42 -24.29 -1.97 1.53
CA GLY A 42 -24.65 -1.75 0.13
C GLY A 42 -23.66 -0.89 -0.63
N TYR A 43 -23.20 0.20 0.00
CA TYR A 43 -22.21 1.07 -0.64
C TYR A 43 -20.89 0.36 -0.87
N CYS A 44 -20.51 -0.53 0.04
CA CYS A 44 -19.29 -1.34 -0.13
C CYS A 44 -19.42 -2.26 -1.32
N GLN A 45 -20.61 -2.90 -1.47
CA GLN A 45 -20.87 -3.79 -2.60
C GLN A 45 -20.85 -3.03 -3.92
N MET A 46 -21.41 -1.82 -3.94
CA MET A 46 -21.40 -0.98 -5.13
C MET A 46 -20.00 -0.57 -5.56
N MET A 47 -19.12 -0.39 -4.61
CA MET A 47 -17.74 0.01 -4.88
C MET A 47 -16.86 -1.16 -5.30
N GLN A 48 -17.29 -2.40 -5.06
CA GLN A 48 -16.39 -3.56 -5.14
C GLN A 48 -15.72 -3.72 -6.49
N ASN A 49 -16.46 -3.56 -7.58
CA ASN A 49 -15.90 -3.73 -8.92
C ASN A 49 -14.83 -2.69 -9.22
N ASP A 50 -15.09 -1.44 -8.84
CA ASP A 50 -14.12 -0.36 -9.04
C ASP A 50 -12.91 -0.55 -8.14
N TRP A 51 -13.12 -1.04 -6.92
CA TRP A 51 -12.02 -1.36 -6.02
C TRP A 51 -11.13 -2.46 -6.59
N ASP A 52 -11.74 -3.53 -7.11
CA ASP A 52 -10.99 -4.63 -7.71
C ASP A 52 -10.18 -4.16 -8.91
N SER A 53 -10.77 -3.26 -9.71
CA SER A 53 -10.07 -2.68 -10.86
C SER A 53 -8.90 -1.82 -10.40
N LEU A 54 -9.08 -1.05 -9.34
CA LEU A 54 -8.01 -0.24 -8.78
C LEU A 54 -6.85 -1.12 -8.32
N LYS A 55 -7.15 -2.20 -7.61
CA LYS A 55 -6.12 -3.14 -7.16
C LYS A 55 -5.39 -3.75 -8.34
N ARG A 56 -6.12 -4.16 -9.38
CA ARG A 56 -5.51 -4.77 -10.56
C ARG A 56 -4.59 -3.78 -11.27
N ASP A 57 -5.07 -2.55 -11.44
CA ASP A 57 -4.32 -1.55 -12.18
C ASP A 57 -3.08 -1.07 -11.44
N LEU A 58 -3.19 -0.90 -10.12
CA LEU A 58 -2.10 -0.37 -9.31
C LEU A 58 -1.29 -1.44 -8.61
N GLY A 59 -1.82 -2.65 -8.49
CA GLY A 59 -1.14 -3.73 -7.79
C GLY A 59 0.14 -4.20 -8.46
N LYS A 60 0.34 -3.81 -9.70
CA LYS A 60 1.58 -4.13 -10.43
C LYS A 60 2.74 -3.26 -9.96
N LYS A 61 2.47 -2.20 -9.26
CA LYS A 61 3.50 -1.30 -8.75
C LYS A 61 3.99 -1.83 -7.42
N LYS A 62 5.27 -2.08 -7.32
CA LYS A 62 5.84 -2.84 -6.20
C LYS A 62 5.80 -2.11 -4.87
N LYS A 63 5.58 -0.79 -4.89
CA LYS A 63 5.63 0.03 -3.68
C LYS A 63 4.24 0.41 -3.18
N ILE A 64 3.22 -0.24 -3.68
CA ILE A 64 1.84 -0.01 -3.22
C ILE A 64 1.32 -1.28 -2.57
N GLU A 65 0.87 -1.14 -1.33
CA GLU A 65 0.24 -2.22 -0.59
C GLU A 65 -1.25 -1.94 -0.47
N PHE A 66 -2.10 -2.95 -0.72
CA PHE A 66 -3.53 -2.83 -0.54
C PHE A 66 -3.96 -3.56 0.73
N VAL A 67 -4.84 -2.91 1.50
CA VAL A 67 -5.31 -3.42 2.79
C VAL A 67 -6.84 -3.43 2.77
N GLU A 68 -7.44 -4.53 3.21
CA GLU A 68 -8.89 -4.65 3.29
C GLU A 68 -9.24 -5.12 4.69
N ILE A 69 -10.01 -4.32 5.40
CA ILE A 69 -10.38 -4.58 6.79
C ILE A 69 -11.90 -4.75 6.85
N GLU A 70 -12.35 -5.98 7.10
CA GLU A 70 -13.76 -6.25 7.25
C GLU A 70 -14.20 -5.99 8.68
N GLN A 71 -15.42 -5.52 8.85
CA GLN A 71 -15.97 -5.08 10.12
C GLN A 71 -15.75 -6.07 11.27
N LYS A 72 -15.85 -7.36 10.98
CA LYS A 72 -15.71 -8.39 12.04
C LYS A 72 -14.33 -8.39 12.67
N ASN A 73 -13.33 -7.91 11.93
CA ASN A 73 -11.93 -7.83 12.41
C ASN A 73 -11.45 -6.40 12.47
N GLU A 74 -12.35 -5.45 12.60
CA GLU A 74 -12.03 -4.03 12.46
C GLU A 74 -10.96 -3.57 13.44
N ALA A 75 -11.14 -3.90 14.71
CA ALA A 75 -10.20 -3.45 15.74
C ALA A 75 -8.80 -4.02 15.50
N ASP A 76 -8.72 -5.32 15.22
CA ASP A 76 -7.43 -5.96 14.97
C ASP A 76 -6.80 -5.45 13.67
N GLY A 77 -7.60 -5.28 12.63
CA GLY A 77 -7.10 -4.80 11.35
C GLY A 77 -6.56 -3.39 11.44
N MET A 78 -7.27 -2.50 12.12
CA MET A 78 -6.79 -1.13 12.32
C MET A 78 -5.52 -1.11 13.17
N ASN A 79 -5.45 -1.97 14.18
CA ASN A 79 -4.27 -2.04 15.03
C ASN A 79 -3.03 -2.47 14.24
N VAL A 80 -3.19 -3.44 13.35
CA VAL A 80 -2.08 -3.88 12.49
C VAL A 80 -1.58 -2.73 11.62
N VAL A 81 -2.50 -1.99 10.99
CA VAL A 81 -2.14 -0.85 10.15
C VAL A 81 -1.44 0.23 10.98
N ASN A 82 -1.99 0.54 12.14
CA ASN A 82 -1.42 1.56 13.00
C ASN A 82 0.00 1.19 13.45
N THR A 83 0.21 -0.06 13.79
CA THR A 83 1.51 -0.53 14.24
C THR A 83 2.53 -0.54 13.09
N LYS A 84 2.11 -1.01 11.93
CA LYS A 84 3.01 -1.22 10.80
C LYS A 84 3.32 0.08 10.05
N HIS A 85 2.33 0.95 9.88
CA HIS A 85 2.46 2.10 8.99
C HIS A 85 2.33 3.46 9.67
N LEU A 86 1.75 3.51 10.86
CA LEU A 86 1.48 4.77 11.57
C LEU A 86 2.11 4.79 12.96
N ASN A 87 3.10 3.94 13.20
CA ASN A 87 3.67 3.81 14.54
C ASN A 87 4.33 5.09 15.04
N LYS A 88 4.81 5.93 14.13
CA LYS A 88 5.44 7.20 14.49
C LYS A 88 4.51 8.39 14.32
N SER A 89 3.28 8.13 13.92
CA SER A 89 2.30 9.19 13.69
C SER A 89 1.44 9.40 14.94
N GLN A 90 1.06 10.66 15.19
CA GLN A 90 0.10 10.95 16.22
C GLN A 90 -1.33 10.65 15.76
N VAL A 91 -1.53 10.55 14.46
CA VAL A 91 -2.85 10.26 13.87
C VAL A 91 -2.95 8.77 13.61
N LYS A 92 -4.00 8.16 14.11
CA LYS A 92 -4.25 6.73 13.93
C LYS A 92 -5.46 6.51 13.05
N LEU A 93 -5.47 5.35 12.38
CA LEU A 93 -6.58 4.99 11.51
C LEU A 93 -7.87 4.84 12.32
N SER A 94 -8.95 5.43 11.82
CA SER A 94 -10.26 5.33 12.44
C SER A 94 -11.34 5.28 11.38
N LEU A 95 -12.50 4.76 11.76
CA LEU A 95 -13.66 4.71 10.88
C LEU A 95 -14.19 6.13 10.69
N GLN A 96 -14.48 6.50 9.45
CA GLN A 96 -14.93 7.85 9.13
C GLN A 96 -16.42 7.84 8.79
N GLY A 97 -17.25 7.79 9.83
CA GLY A 97 -18.69 7.92 9.68
C GLY A 97 -19.42 6.70 9.16
N GLY A 98 -18.72 5.64 8.85
CA GLY A 98 -19.37 4.43 8.37
C GLY A 98 -18.58 3.69 7.31
N TYR A 99 -19.26 2.82 6.61
CA TYR A 99 -18.64 1.95 5.60
C TYR A 99 -19.08 2.34 4.21
N PRO A 100 -18.22 2.31 3.22
CA PRO A 100 -16.78 2.03 3.37
C PRO A 100 -16.01 3.27 3.78
N THR A 101 -14.95 3.08 4.55
CA THR A 101 -13.96 4.12 4.79
C THR A 101 -12.72 3.77 3.95
N VAL A 102 -12.39 4.63 2.98
CA VAL A 102 -11.25 4.42 2.10
C VAL A 102 -10.14 5.36 2.52
N PHE A 103 -8.94 4.83 2.67
CA PHE A 103 -7.81 5.61 3.18
C PHE A 103 -6.55 5.31 2.40
N LYS A 104 -5.59 6.24 2.50
CA LYS A 104 -4.24 6.00 2.02
C LYS A 104 -3.25 6.49 3.06
N ILE A 105 -2.08 5.86 3.07
CA ILE A 105 -0.96 6.27 3.91
C ILE A 105 0.24 6.42 3.00
N ARG A 106 0.72 7.65 2.86
CA ARG A 106 1.88 7.95 2.04
C ARG A 106 3.00 8.43 2.94
N ASN A 107 4.07 7.64 3.02
CA ASN A 107 5.22 7.99 3.86
C ASN A 107 4.81 8.32 5.29
N GLY A 108 3.89 7.53 5.85
CA GLY A 108 3.42 7.73 7.22
C GLY A 108 2.32 8.77 7.38
N ASN A 109 1.85 9.38 6.30
CA ASN A 109 0.80 10.40 6.35
C ASN A 109 -0.53 9.79 5.91
N LEU A 110 -1.49 9.78 6.84
CA LEU A 110 -2.82 9.22 6.64
C LEU A 110 -3.78 10.26 6.05
N SER A 111 -4.53 9.86 5.04
CA SER A 111 -5.62 10.68 4.52
C SER A 111 -6.77 9.79 4.07
N TYR A 112 -7.97 10.36 4.02
CA TYR A 112 -9.19 9.62 3.68
C TYR A 112 -9.76 10.12 2.37
N PHE A 113 -10.38 9.21 1.63
CA PHE A 113 -11.01 9.54 0.36
C PHE A 113 -12.43 10.02 0.60
N ASN A 114 -12.74 11.18 0.06
CA ASN A 114 -14.08 11.81 0.20
C ASN A 114 -14.79 12.02 -1.12
N GLY A 115 -14.29 11.48 -2.22
CA GLY A 115 -14.88 11.67 -3.53
C GLY A 115 -15.85 10.56 -3.90
N ASN A 116 -16.20 10.52 -5.17
CA ASN A 116 -17.03 9.45 -5.72
C ASN A 116 -16.22 8.17 -5.79
N ARG A 117 -16.84 7.08 -5.38
CA ARG A 117 -16.15 5.79 -5.28
C ARG A 117 -16.11 5.06 -6.62
N VAL A 118 -15.66 5.77 -7.65
CA VAL A 118 -15.46 5.21 -8.98
C VAL A 118 -13.98 5.13 -9.27
N LEU A 119 -13.62 4.23 -10.18
CA LEU A 119 -12.22 3.92 -10.45
C LEU A 119 -11.38 5.15 -10.77
N GLU A 120 -11.86 6.01 -11.66
CA GLU A 120 -11.09 7.16 -12.10
C GLU A 120 -10.79 8.14 -10.95
N ASP A 121 -11.80 8.40 -10.13
CA ASP A 121 -11.65 9.34 -9.01
C ASP A 121 -10.71 8.77 -7.95
N MET A 122 -10.85 7.49 -7.64
CA MET A 122 -9.95 6.85 -6.68
C MET A 122 -8.52 6.80 -7.19
N LYS A 123 -8.35 6.48 -8.46
CA LYS A 123 -7.03 6.40 -9.08
C LYS A 123 -6.32 7.74 -9.05
N LYS A 124 -7.04 8.81 -9.36
CA LYS A 124 -6.52 10.17 -9.29
C LYS A 124 -6.09 10.52 -7.87
N TRP A 125 -6.97 10.23 -6.92
CA TRP A 125 -6.73 10.54 -5.50
C TRP A 125 -5.48 9.81 -4.96
N VAL A 126 -5.26 8.59 -5.40
CA VAL A 126 -4.13 7.80 -4.93
C VAL A 126 -2.81 8.53 -5.16
N PHE A 127 -2.72 9.28 -6.24
CA PHE A 127 -1.48 9.96 -6.63
C PHE A 127 -1.47 11.46 -6.30
N GLU A 128 -2.47 11.94 -5.62
CA GLU A 128 -2.49 13.33 -5.17
C GLU A 128 -1.50 13.61 -4.06
#